data_ce90184c9234b8a745be7f348c8d6d5f
#
_entry.id   ce90184c9234b8a745be7f348c8d6d5f
#
_cell.length_a   1.000
_cell.length_b   1.000
_cell.length_c   1.000
_cell.angle_alpha   90.00
_cell.angle_beta   90.00
_cell.angle_gamma   90.00
#
_symmetry.space_group_name_H-M   'P 1'
#
loop_
_entity.id
_entity.type
_entity.pdbx_description
1 polymer ?
#
loop_
_entity_poly.entity_id
_entity_poly.type
_entity_poly.pdbx_seq_one_letter_code
_entity_poly.pdbx_strand_id
1 'polypeptide(L)'
;MNETLARLAQPPAMQRLAACTAAPQDIQIDLARSAIVVVDMQNDFCHPDGWLASIGVDVTPARAPIEPLAALLPRLRELDVPVVWLNWGNREDRLNLSPSILHVYKPSGTGVGLGDPLANGARVLEEGSWAAAVVDELEIAPRDVRVSKYRMSGFWDTPLDSILRNLRVETLLFAGVNVDQCVLATLIDANCLGYDCILLSDCSATTSPAFCGEATLYNVKQCFGFVTDSAALLAGCAAPAAEEG
;
A
#
# COMPACT_ATOMS: atom_id res chain seq x y z
N MET A 1 -28.96 18.54 36.45
CA MET A 1 -29.06 17.72 35.21
C MET A 1 -27.80 17.99 34.41
N ASN A 2 -26.82 17.07 34.44
CA ASN A 2 -25.66 17.18 33.55
C ASN A 2 -26.08 16.61 32.18
N GLU A 3 -26.47 17.51 31.27
CA GLU A 3 -26.63 17.13 29.89
C GLU A 3 -25.26 16.76 29.33
N THR A 4 -25.02 15.47 29.10
CA THR A 4 -23.83 15.01 28.41
C THR A 4 -24.01 15.36 26.94
N LEU A 5 -23.46 16.51 26.53
CA LEU A 5 -23.45 16.90 25.12
C LEU A 5 -22.60 15.91 24.32
N ALA A 6 -23.12 15.44 23.20
CA ALA A 6 -22.34 14.65 22.25
C ALA A 6 -21.22 15.53 21.66
N ARG A 7 -19.97 15.12 21.83
CA ARG A 7 -18.82 15.80 21.22
C ARG A 7 -18.69 15.38 19.78
N LEU A 8 -19.22 16.19 18.86
CA LEU A 8 -19.08 15.99 17.41
C LEU A 8 -17.71 16.47 16.89
N ALA A 9 -17.08 17.41 17.60
CA ALA A 9 -15.74 17.87 17.31
C ALA A 9 -14.72 17.19 18.23
N GLN A 10 -13.73 16.52 17.64
CA GLN A 10 -12.55 16.08 18.38
C GLN A 10 -11.52 17.22 18.38
N PRO A 11 -10.72 17.40 19.46
CA PRO A 11 -9.62 18.35 19.41
C PRO A 11 -8.67 18.01 18.26
N PRO A 12 -8.06 19.00 17.59
CA PRO A 12 -7.04 18.72 16.59
C PRO A 12 -5.91 17.92 17.25
N ALA A 13 -5.40 16.91 16.57
CA ALA A 13 -4.19 16.23 17.01
C ALA A 13 -3.04 17.23 17.03
N MET A 14 -2.17 17.14 18.03
CA MET A 14 -0.95 17.94 18.08
C MET A 14 -0.08 17.54 16.90
N GLN A 15 0.38 18.52 16.10
CA GLN A 15 1.22 18.28 14.94
C GLN A 15 2.51 17.57 15.34
N ARG A 16 2.95 16.64 14.51
CA ARG A 16 4.22 15.93 14.64
C ARG A 16 4.94 16.02 13.30
N LEU A 17 5.66 17.13 13.11
CA LEU A 17 6.29 17.45 11.85
C LEU A 17 7.58 16.65 11.65
N ALA A 18 7.76 16.08 10.48
CA ALA A 18 8.96 15.40 10.02
C ALA A 18 9.40 16.02 8.70
N ALA A 19 10.65 16.53 8.64
CA ALA A 19 11.26 16.99 7.41
C ALA A 19 11.89 15.81 6.68
N CYS A 20 11.60 15.66 5.40
CA CYS A 20 12.02 14.51 4.63
C CYS A 20 12.65 14.94 3.31
N THR A 21 13.87 14.47 3.04
CA THR A 21 14.47 14.61 1.72
C THR A 21 13.68 13.81 0.70
N ALA A 22 13.22 14.49 -0.35
CA ALA A 22 12.35 13.93 -1.36
C ALA A 22 12.57 14.55 -2.75
N ALA A 23 12.05 13.92 -3.78
CA ALA A 23 12.01 14.45 -5.12
C ALA A 23 10.55 14.72 -5.52
N PRO A 24 10.26 15.85 -6.20
CA PRO A 24 11.19 16.78 -6.83
C PRO A 24 11.83 17.79 -5.88
N GLN A 25 11.40 17.89 -4.62
CA GLN A 25 11.96 18.77 -3.60
C GLN A 25 11.73 18.18 -2.20
N ASP A 26 12.49 18.65 -1.22
CA ASP A 26 12.31 18.28 0.17
C ASP A 26 10.92 18.73 0.68
N ILE A 27 10.35 17.92 1.58
CA ILE A 27 9.00 18.11 2.11
C ILE A 27 8.99 18.10 3.63
N GLN A 28 7.94 18.64 4.20
CA GLN A 28 7.59 18.48 5.60
C GLN A 28 6.20 17.84 5.68
N ILE A 29 6.06 16.78 6.46
CA ILE A 29 4.80 16.08 6.66
C ILE A 29 4.38 16.10 8.12
N ASP A 30 3.08 16.05 8.37
CA ASP A 30 2.52 15.86 9.72
C ASP A 30 2.22 14.38 9.96
N LEU A 31 3.05 13.71 10.73
CA LEU A 31 2.89 12.29 11.08
C LEU A 31 1.55 12.00 11.79
N ALA A 32 0.98 12.99 12.50
CA ALA A 32 -0.31 12.83 13.16
C ALA A 32 -1.50 12.75 12.17
N ARG A 33 -1.25 13.13 10.92
CA ARG A 33 -2.22 13.11 9.81
C ARG A 33 -1.76 12.25 8.64
N SER A 34 -0.79 11.38 8.89
CA SER A 34 -0.23 10.49 7.86
C SER A 34 -0.63 9.05 8.11
N ALA A 35 -0.66 8.25 7.06
CA ALA A 35 -0.77 6.78 7.12
C ALA A 35 0.12 6.15 6.04
N ILE A 36 0.60 4.93 6.28
CA ILE A 36 1.23 4.13 5.23
C ILE A 36 0.24 3.12 4.67
N VAL A 37 0.16 3.03 3.34
CA VAL A 37 -0.61 2.04 2.59
C VAL A 37 0.37 1.04 1.98
N VAL A 38 0.37 -0.18 2.50
CA VAL A 38 1.20 -1.29 2.01
C VAL A 38 0.33 -2.15 1.09
N VAL A 39 0.67 -2.15 -0.20
CA VAL A 39 -0.16 -2.74 -1.26
C VAL A 39 0.39 -4.10 -1.66
N ASP A 40 -0.48 -5.11 -1.61
CA ASP A 40 -0.31 -6.44 -2.22
C ASP A 40 1.02 -7.16 -1.89
N MET A 41 1.58 -6.98 -0.69
CA MET A 41 2.75 -7.74 -0.23
C MET A 41 2.35 -9.17 0.17
N GLN A 42 1.68 -9.88 -0.76
CA GLN A 42 1.03 -11.17 -0.58
C GLN A 42 1.85 -12.32 -1.19
N ASN A 43 1.59 -13.56 -0.71
CA ASN A 43 2.29 -14.75 -1.20
C ASN A 43 2.18 -14.91 -2.72
N ASP A 44 1.03 -14.66 -3.31
CA ASP A 44 0.83 -14.80 -4.76
C ASP A 44 1.70 -13.87 -5.61
N PHE A 45 2.07 -12.72 -5.06
CA PHE A 45 2.93 -11.75 -5.76
C PHE A 45 4.41 -11.90 -5.40
N CYS A 46 4.72 -12.33 -4.17
CA CYS A 46 6.07 -12.26 -3.62
C CYS A 46 6.69 -13.62 -3.29
N HIS A 47 5.89 -14.68 -3.06
CA HIS A 47 6.43 -15.98 -2.62
C HIS A 47 6.83 -16.85 -3.82
N PRO A 48 7.96 -17.61 -3.73
CA PRO A 48 8.39 -18.51 -4.81
C PRO A 48 7.37 -19.61 -5.16
N ASP A 49 6.50 -19.99 -4.22
CA ASP A 49 5.41 -20.96 -4.43
C ASP A 49 4.06 -20.27 -4.72
N GLY A 50 4.06 -18.94 -4.90
CA GLY A 50 2.87 -18.15 -5.21
C GLY A 50 2.49 -18.19 -6.68
N TRP A 51 1.38 -17.54 -7.00
CA TRP A 51 0.81 -17.54 -8.35
C TRP A 51 1.77 -17.02 -9.42
N LEU A 52 2.37 -15.82 -9.25
CA LEU A 52 3.24 -15.24 -10.28
C LEU A 52 4.42 -16.18 -10.60
N ALA A 53 5.06 -16.75 -9.58
CA ALA A 53 6.13 -17.73 -9.79
C ALA A 53 5.62 -18.98 -10.49
N SER A 54 4.41 -19.46 -10.18
CA SER A 54 3.81 -20.65 -10.80
C SER A 54 3.54 -20.52 -12.29
N ILE A 55 3.40 -19.28 -12.78
CA ILE A 55 3.20 -18.96 -14.19
C ILE A 55 4.49 -18.47 -14.88
N GLY A 56 5.65 -18.62 -14.21
CA GLY A 56 6.97 -18.35 -14.77
C GLY A 56 7.47 -16.92 -14.65
N VAL A 57 6.84 -16.10 -13.82
CA VAL A 57 7.32 -14.74 -13.51
C VAL A 57 8.42 -14.81 -12.44
N ASP A 58 9.54 -14.11 -12.65
CA ASP A 58 10.54 -13.92 -11.59
C ASP A 58 9.99 -12.96 -10.52
N VAL A 59 9.73 -13.50 -9.33
CA VAL A 59 9.23 -12.74 -8.19
C VAL A 59 10.33 -12.09 -7.34
N THR A 60 11.61 -12.33 -7.67
CA THR A 60 12.73 -11.76 -6.94
C THR A 60 12.63 -10.24 -6.77
N PRO A 61 12.28 -9.44 -7.81
CA PRO A 61 12.09 -8.01 -7.64
C PRO A 61 10.97 -7.64 -6.66
N ALA A 62 9.85 -8.39 -6.67
CA ALA A 62 8.71 -8.14 -5.77
C ALA A 62 9.05 -8.40 -4.31
N ARG A 63 10.13 -9.09 -4.00
CA ARG A 63 10.62 -9.35 -2.64
C ARG A 63 11.53 -8.25 -2.11
N ALA A 64 12.09 -7.40 -2.98
CA ALA A 64 13.00 -6.33 -2.57
C ALA A 64 12.40 -5.40 -1.49
N PRO A 65 11.10 -5.04 -1.50
CA PRO A 65 10.49 -4.20 -0.47
C PRO A 65 10.38 -4.84 0.92
N ILE A 66 10.54 -6.16 1.06
CA ILE A 66 10.29 -6.87 2.34
C ILE A 66 11.22 -6.36 3.44
N GLU A 67 12.53 -6.33 3.19
CA GLU A 67 13.52 -5.92 4.20
C GLU A 67 13.32 -4.47 4.66
N PRO A 68 13.23 -3.45 3.76
CA PRO A 68 12.99 -2.08 4.19
C PRO A 68 11.61 -1.91 4.87
N LEU A 69 10.57 -2.61 4.45
CA LEU A 69 9.27 -2.58 5.12
C LEU A 69 9.32 -3.21 6.52
N ALA A 70 10.00 -4.35 6.69
CA ALA A 70 10.17 -4.99 7.99
C ALA A 70 10.90 -4.08 8.99
N ALA A 71 11.83 -3.24 8.52
CA ALA A 71 12.51 -2.25 9.35
C ALA A 71 11.65 -0.99 9.61
N LEU A 72 10.91 -0.52 8.62
CA LEU A 72 10.14 0.73 8.67
C LEU A 72 8.87 0.62 9.50
N LEU A 73 8.06 -0.44 9.29
CA LEU A 73 6.71 -0.54 9.85
C LEU A 73 6.68 -0.51 11.39
N PRO A 74 7.58 -1.19 12.13
CA PRO A 74 7.65 -1.06 13.58
C PRO A 74 7.88 0.39 14.04
N ARG A 75 8.74 1.13 13.34
CA ARG A 75 9.05 2.52 13.67
C ARG A 75 7.85 3.46 13.43
N LEU A 76 7.11 3.27 12.34
CA LEU A 76 5.89 4.02 12.09
C LEU A 76 4.82 3.73 13.14
N ARG A 77 4.69 2.46 13.57
CA ARG A 77 3.77 2.06 14.65
C ARG A 77 4.14 2.71 16.00
N GLU A 78 5.43 2.81 16.33
CA GLU A 78 5.90 3.53 17.52
C GLU A 78 5.58 5.03 17.48
N LEU A 79 5.52 5.59 16.28
CA LEU A 79 5.12 6.97 16.01
C LEU A 79 3.60 7.13 15.84
N ASP A 80 2.78 6.13 16.17
CA ASP A 80 1.34 6.11 15.98
C ASP A 80 0.87 6.49 14.56
N VAL A 81 1.69 6.21 13.55
CA VAL A 81 1.28 6.32 12.14
C VAL A 81 0.53 5.04 11.78
N PRO A 82 -0.74 5.12 11.36
CA PRO A 82 -1.52 3.95 10.96
C PRO A 82 -0.88 3.19 9.80
N VAL A 83 -0.82 1.85 9.94
CA VAL A 83 -0.43 0.94 8.87
C VAL A 83 -1.70 0.34 8.26
N VAL A 84 -1.88 0.53 6.96
CA VAL A 84 -3.00 -0.01 6.19
C VAL A 84 -2.47 -1.06 5.22
N TRP A 85 -2.85 -2.30 5.43
CA TRP A 85 -2.61 -3.41 4.50
C TRP A 85 -3.73 -3.43 3.47
N LEU A 86 -3.41 -3.06 2.26
CA LEU A 86 -4.33 -3.04 1.13
C LEU A 86 -4.02 -4.22 0.22
N ASN A 87 -4.77 -5.30 0.38
CA ASN A 87 -4.46 -6.57 -0.24
C ASN A 87 -5.54 -7.00 -1.23
N TRP A 88 -5.14 -7.66 -2.30
CA TRP A 88 -6.10 -8.28 -3.20
C TRP A 88 -6.82 -9.44 -2.50
N GLY A 89 -8.16 -9.47 -2.62
CA GLY A 89 -9.00 -10.52 -2.03
C GLY A 89 -10.24 -10.75 -2.89
N ASN A 90 -10.20 -11.72 -3.81
CA ASN A 90 -11.40 -12.10 -4.53
C ASN A 90 -12.26 -13.06 -3.72
N ARG A 91 -13.57 -12.98 -3.95
CA ARG A 91 -14.55 -13.91 -3.39
C ARG A 91 -14.34 -15.31 -3.98
N GLU A 92 -14.69 -16.34 -3.23
CA GLU A 92 -14.69 -17.75 -3.68
C GLU A 92 -15.52 -17.94 -4.95
N ASP A 93 -16.70 -17.30 -5.02
CA ASP A 93 -17.61 -17.35 -6.18
C ASP A 93 -17.19 -16.42 -7.34
N ARG A 94 -16.15 -15.60 -7.16
CA ARG A 94 -15.62 -14.64 -8.14
C ARG A 94 -16.61 -13.58 -8.63
N LEU A 95 -17.75 -13.40 -7.98
CA LEU A 95 -18.77 -12.43 -8.40
C LEU A 95 -18.32 -10.96 -8.27
N ASN A 96 -17.22 -10.70 -7.57
CA ASN A 96 -16.61 -9.38 -7.49
C ASN A 96 -15.58 -9.11 -8.60
N LEU A 97 -15.32 -10.07 -9.50
CA LEU A 97 -14.38 -9.93 -10.62
C LEU A 97 -15.13 -9.75 -11.94
N SER A 98 -14.74 -8.74 -12.71
CA SER A 98 -15.30 -8.56 -14.05
C SER A 98 -14.72 -9.56 -15.04
N PRO A 99 -15.45 -9.91 -16.13
CA PRO A 99 -14.92 -10.76 -17.18
C PRO A 99 -13.61 -10.25 -17.78
N SER A 100 -13.45 -8.92 -17.90
CA SER A 100 -12.22 -8.32 -18.43
C SER A 100 -11.02 -8.57 -17.51
N ILE A 101 -11.18 -8.45 -16.19
CA ILE A 101 -10.11 -8.76 -15.23
C ILE A 101 -9.73 -10.25 -15.31
N LEU A 102 -10.70 -11.14 -15.33
CA LEU A 102 -10.45 -12.56 -15.47
C LEU A 102 -9.70 -12.87 -16.76
N HIS A 103 -10.06 -12.20 -17.87
CA HIS A 103 -9.38 -12.37 -19.16
C HIS A 103 -7.94 -11.83 -19.12
N VAL A 104 -7.71 -10.63 -18.57
CA VAL A 104 -6.36 -10.03 -18.50
C VAL A 104 -5.37 -10.95 -17.80
N TYR A 105 -5.79 -11.60 -16.73
CA TYR A 105 -4.92 -12.51 -15.97
C TYR A 105 -4.95 -13.96 -16.44
N LYS A 106 -5.70 -14.26 -17.51
CA LYS A 106 -5.75 -15.57 -18.18
C LYS A 106 -6.06 -15.42 -19.67
N PRO A 107 -5.24 -14.68 -20.42
CA PRO A 107 -5.59 -14.24 -21.79
C PRO A 107 -5.75 -15.38 -22.79
N SER A 108 -5.04 -16.49 -22.59
CA SER A 108 -5.17 -17.69 -23.43
C SER A 108 -6.36 -18.58 -23.07
N GLY A 109 -7.05 -18.28 -21.96
CA GLY A 109 -8.06 -19.17 -21.37
C GLY A 109 -7.48 -20.45 -20.75
N THR A 110 -6.16 -20.65 -20.84
CA THR A 110 -5.44 -21.81 -20.27
C THR A 110 -4.46 -21.33 -19.19
N GLY A 111 -3.96 -22.27 -18.35
CA GLY A 111 -3.08 -21.92 -17.23
C GLY A 111 -3.86 -21.50 -15.96
N VAL A 112 -3.17 -20.86 -15.02
CA VAL A 112 -3.69 -20.51 -13.70
C VAL A 112 -3.97 -19.00 -13.64
N GLY A 113 -5.22 -18.63 -13.37
CA GLY A 113 -5.67 -17.24 -13.21
C GLY A 113 -6.40 -17.02 -11.88
N LEU A 114 -6.98 -15.83 -11.70
CA LEU A 114 -7.65 -15.44 -10.45
C LEU A 114 -8.70 -16.48 -10.01
N GLY A 115 -8.60 -16.91 -8.75
CA GLY A 115 -9.50 -17.89 -8.14
C GLY A 115 -9.27 -19.34 -8.57
N ASP A 116 -8.32 -19.62 -9.47
CA ASP A 116 -7.97 -21.00 -9.84
C ASP A 116 -7.08 -21.63 -8.75
N PRO A 117 -7.09 -22.98 -8.61
CA PRO A 117 -6.26 -23.65 -7.61
C PRO A 117 -4.78 -23.64 -8.02
N LEU A 118 -3.91 -23.42 -7.05
CA LEU A 118 -2.46 -23.64 -7.13
C LEU A 118 -2.10 -25.09 -6.78
N ALA A 119 -0.88 -25.48 -7.08
CA ALA A 119 -0.37 -26.84 -6.79
C ALA A 119 -0.38 -27.16 -5.27
N ASN A 120 -0.24 -26.15 -4.41
CA ASN A 120 -0.33 -26.29 -2.96
C ASN A 120 -1.75 -26.34 -2.42
N GLY A 121 -2.78 -26.30 -3.28
CA GLY A 121 -4.20 -26.33 -2.92
C GLY A 121 -4.80 -24.97 -2.55
N ALA A 122 -4.01 -23.91 -2.42
CA ALA A 122 -4.52 -22.55 -2.27
C ALA A 122 -5.18 -22.05 -3.55
N ARG A 123 -6.04 -21.05 -3.45
CA ARG A 123 -6.67 -20.43 -4.61
C ARG A 123 -6.10 -19.03 -4.83
N VAL A 124 -5.79 -18.73 -6.09
CA VAL A 124 -5.16 -17.48 -6.50
C VAL A 124 -5.95 -16.28 -5.99
N LEU A 125 -5.30 -15.50 -5.12
CA LEU A 125 -5.80 -14.24 -4.53
C LEU A 125 -7.20 -14.33 -3.91
N GLU A 126 -7.65 -15.53 -3.54
CA GLU A 126 -8.90 -15.71 -2.81
C GLU A 126 -8.76 -15.25 -1.36
N GLU A 127 -9.67 -14.40 -0.91
CA GLU A 127 -9.66 -13.85 0.43
C GLU A 127 -9.65 -14.96 1.49
N GLY A 128 -8.73 -14.85 2.45
CA GLY A 128 -8.56 -15.86 3.51
C GLY A 128 -7.70 -17.06 3.12
N SER A 129 -7.31 -17.23 1.85
CA SER A 129 -6.38 -18.28 1.44
C SER A 129 -4.92 -17.92 1.80
N TRP A 130 -4.04 -18.94 1.85
CA TRP A 130 -2.59 -18.71 1.96
C TRP A 130 -2.08 -17.84 0.81
N ALA A 131 -2.60 -18.02 -0.38
CA ALA A 131 -2.23 -17.28 -1.58
C ALA A 131 -2.42 -15.76 -1.41
N ALA A 132 -3.52 -15.36 -0.79
CA ALA A 132 -3.84 -13.95 -0.49
C ALA A 132 -3.27 -13.45 0.85
N ALA A 133 -2.61 -14.29 1.63
CA ALA A 133 -1.96 -13.86 2.87
C ALA A 133 -0.73 -12.99 2.58
N VAL A 134 -0.44 -12.04 3.47
CA VAL A 134 0.81 -11.29 3.47
C VAL A 134 1.97 -12.26 3.72
N VAL A 135 3.11 -12.03 3.08
CA VAL A 135 4.31 -12.85 3.26
C VAL A 135 4.73 -12.91 4.73
N ASP A 136 5.18 -14.06 5.20
CA ASP A 136 5.45 -14.33 6.62
C ASP A 136 6.55 -13.42 7.21
N GLU A 137 7.42 -12.84 6.37
CA GLU A 137 8.48 -11.92 6.80
C GLU A 137 7.95 -10.54 7.24
N LEU A 138 6.69 -10.22 6.95
CA LEU A 138 6.05 -8.95 7.32
C LEU A 138 4.97 -9.17 8.38
N GLU A 139 5.21 -8.63 9.57
CA GLU A 139 4.26 -8.72 10.67
C GLU A 139 3.06 -7.80 10.44
N ILE A 140 1.84 -8.35 10.58
CA ILE A 140 0.60 -7.58 10.69
C ILE A 140 0.26 -7.44 12.17
N ALA A 141 0.42 -6.24 12.71
CA ALA A 141 0.11 -5.98 14.12
C ALA A 141 -1.42 -5.92 14.37
N PRO A 142 -1.89 -6.22 15.60
CA PRO A 142 -3.33 -6.22 15.90
C PRO A 142 -4.05 -4.89 15.66
N ARG A 143 -3.33 -3.76 15.71
CA ARG A 143 -3.89 -2.42 15.47
C ARG A 143 -3.85 -1.98 14.00
N ASP A 144 -3.19 -2.75 13.13
CA ASP A 144 -3.11 -2.43 11.71
C ASP A 144 -4.48 -2.57 11.05
N VAL A 145 -4.72 -1.70 10.09
CA VAL A 145 -5.95 -1.72 9.29
C VAL A 145 -5.78 -2.70 8.13
N ARG A 146 -6.78 -3.53 7.88
CA ARG A 146 -6.80 -4.45 6.73
C ARG A 146 -7.94 -4.08 5.81
N VAL A 147 -7.63 -3.93 4.53
CA VAL A 147 -8.62 -3.62 3.48
C VAL A 147 -8.42 -4.58 2.32
N SER A 148 -9.45 -5.34 2.00
CA SER A 148 -9.46 -6.19 0.80
C SER A 148 -9.93 -5.39 -0.40
N LYS A 149 -9.20 -5.50 -1.50
CA LYS A 149 -9.57 -4.92 -2.81
C LYS A 149 -9.64 -5.99 -3.90
N TYR A 150 -10.33 -5.71 -4.96
CA TYR A 150 -10.44 -6.55 -6.16
C TYR A 150 -10.47 -5.70 -7.45
N ARG A 151 -9.90 -4.52 -7.35
CA ARG A 151 -9.58 -3.58 -8.44
C ARG A 151 -8.11 -3.22 -8.35
N MET A 152 -7.54 -2.62 -9.39
CA MET A 152 -6.17 -2.11 -9.35
C MET A 152 -6.02 -1.07 -8.23
N SER A 153 -6.90 -0.08 -8.20
CA SER A 153 -6.95 0.89 -7.12
C SER A 153 -7.72 0.36 -5.91
N GLY A 154 -7.21 0.66 -4.73
CA GLY A 154 -7.86 0.36 -3.46
C GLY A 154 -8.98 1.32 -3.08
N PHE A 155 -9.21 2.40 -3.82
CA PHE A 155 -10.30 3.34 -3.53
C PHE A 155 -11.65 2.92 -4.12
N TRP A 156 -11.65 1.96 -5.07
CA TRP A 156 -12.88 1.51 -5.69
C TRP A 156 -13.43 0.25 -5.04
N ASP A 157 -14.71 0.31 -4.66
CA ASP A 157 -15.47 -0.79 -4.05
C ASP A 157 -14.89 -1.29 -2.71
N THR A 158 -14.20 -0.41 -1.96
CA THR A 158 -13.62 -0.72 -0.65
C THR A 158 -13.97 0.35 0.38
N PRO A 159 -13.81 0.09 1.68
CA PRO A 159 -13.98 1.09 2.72
C PRO A 159 -12.76 2.01 2.92
N LEU A 160 -11.71 1.96 2.07
CA LEU A 160 -10.42 2.64 2.31
C LEU A 160 -10.60 4.14 2.56
N ASP A 161 -11.27 4.86 1.65
CA ASP A 161 -11.46 6.32 1.78
C ASP A 161 -12.20 6.68 3.08
N SER A 162 -13.26 5.95 3.41
CA SER A 162 -14.01 6.18 4.64
C SER A 162 -13.17 5.98 5.90
N ILE A 163 -12.30 4.97 5.92
CA ILE A 163 -11.39 4.69 7.02
C ILE A 163 -10.36 5.83 7.15
N LEU A 164 -9.71 6.22 6.06
CA LEU A 164 -8.72 7.28 6.05
C LEU A 164 -9.30 8.62 6.51
N ARG A 165 -10.51 8.98 6.05
CA ARG A 165 -11.21 10.19 6.51
C ARG A 165 -11.57 10.14 7.99
N ASN A 166 -12.02 8.99 8.50
CA ASN A 166 -12.30 8.81 9.93
C ASN A 166 -11.03 8.92 10.79
N LEU A 167 -9.89 8.47 10.26
CA LEU A 167 -8.57 8.64 10.87
C LEU A 167 -8.00 10.06 10.70
N ARG A 168 -8.68 10.92 9.92
CA ARG A 168 -8.22 12.28 9.57
C ARG A 168 -6.86 12.32 8.90
N VAL A 169 -6.59 11.32 8.08
CA VAL A 169 -5.38 11.24 7.28
C VAL A 169 -5.47 12.24 6.13
N GLU A 170 -4.41 12.98 5.90
CA GLU A 170 -4.24 13.93 4.80
C GLU A 170 -3.06 13.51 3.89
N THR A 171 -2.04 12.85 4.46
CA THR A 171 -0.85 12.40 3.73
C THR A 171 -0.77 10.87 3.72
N LEU A 172 -0.53 10.29 2.54
CA LEU A 172 -0.40 8.86 2.34
C LEU A 172 1.01 8.51 1.85
N LEU A 173 1.66 7.63 2.61
CA LEU A 173 2.90 6.97 2.22
C LEU A 173 2.53 5.67 1.49
N PHE A 174 3.02 5.48 0.26
CA PHE A 174 2.73 4.29 -0.55
C PHE A 174 3.92 3.37 -0.62
N ALA A 175 3.66 2.07 -0.44
CA ALA A 175 4.63 0.99 -0.53
C ALA A 175 3.99 -0.27 -1.10
N GLY A 176 4.80 -1.24 -1.54
CA GLY A 176 4.36 -2.56 -1.97
C GLY A 176 4.50 -2.81 -3.47
N VAL A 177 3.68 -3.70 -4.01
CA VAL A 177 3.78 -4.22 -5.38
C VAL A 177 2.42 -4.27 -6.11
N ASN A 178 2.38 -4.29 -7.45
CA ASN A 178 3.45 -3.81 -8.31
C ASN A 178 3.38 -2.29 -8.37
N VAL A 179 4.53 -1.63 -8.30
CA VAL A 179 4.61 -0.16 -8.19
C VAL A 179 3.94 0.56 -9.37
N ASP A 180 4.05 0.01 -10.56
CA ASP A 180 3.46 0.53 -11.81
C ASP A 180 2.00 0.13 -12.03
N GLN A 181 1.42 -0.69 -11.16
CA GLN A 181 0.06 -1.24 -11.28
C GLN A 181 -0.79 -0.84 -10.06
N CYS A 182 -0.98 -1.74 -9.09
CA CYS A 182 -1.86 -1.52 -7.95
C CYS A 182 -1.42 -0.33 -7.08
N VAL A 183 -0.10 -0.17 -6.86
CA VAL A 183 0.42 0.96 -6.09
C VAL A 183 0.13 2.27 -6.81
N LEU A 184 0.53 2.38 -8.09
CA LEU A 184 0.31 3.61 -8.89
C LEU A 184 -1.18 3.93 -9.05
N ALA A 185 -2.01 2.93 -9.36
CA ALA A 185 -3.45 3.15 -9.52
C ALA A 185 -4.09 3.68 -8.24
N THR A 186 -3.70 3.14 -7.08
CA THR A 186 -4.19 3.60 -5.78
C THR A 186 -3.66 5.00 -5.45
N LEU A 187 -2.39 5.29 -5.74
CA LEU A 187 -1.79 6.60 -5.52
C LEU A 187 -2.44 7.69 -6.40
N ILE A 188 -2.73 7.39 -7.65
CA ILE A 188 -3.41 8.34 -8.56
C ILE A 188 -4.80 8.69 -8.03
N ASP A 189 -5.59 7.68 -7.63
CA ASP A 189 -6.93 7.94 -7.08
C ASP A 189 -6.86 8.68 -5.74
N ALA A 190 -5.88 8.38 -4.88
CA ALA A 190 -5.64 9.16 -3.66
C ALA A 190 -5.37 10.63 -3.96
N ASN A 191 -4.48 10.92 -4.91
CA ASN A 191 -4.18 12.28 -5.34
C ASN A 191 -5.43 12.99 -5.90
N CYS A 192 -6.22 12.30 -6.73
CA CYS A 192 -7.49 12.84 -7.26
C CYS A 192 -8.54 13.10 -6.15
N LEU A 193 -8.49 12.37 -5.04
CA LEU A 193 -9.35 12.57 -3.88
C LEU A 193 -8.84 13.66 -2.92
N GLY A 194 -7.64 14.23 -3.19
CA GLY A 194 -7.05 15.34 -2.44
C GLY A 194 -6.12 14.93 -1.30
N TYR A 195 -5.64 13.69 -1.29
CA TYR A 195 -4.56 13.28 -0.39
C TYR A 195 -3.20 13.73 -0.93
N ASP A 196 -2.30 14.13 -0.05
CA ASP A 196 -0.88 14.28 -0.36
C ASP A 196 -0.24 12.89 -0.48
N CYS A 197 0.41 12.61 -1.62
CA CYS A 197 0.92 11.29 -1.93
C CYS A 197 2.44 11.25 -1.96
N ILE A 198 3.02 10.28 -1.25
CA ILE A 198 4.46 10.06 -1.18
C ILE A 198 4.74 8.58 -1.47
N LEU A 199 5.52 8.30 -2.50
CA LEU A 199 5.95 6.95 -2.84
C LEU A 199 7.29 6.65 -2.19
N LEU A 200 7.37 5.54 -1.45
CA LEU A 200 8.61 5.02 -0.86
C LEU A 200 9.29 4.10 -1.87
N SER A 201 10.36 4.59 -2.48
CA SER A 201 10.98 3.95 -3.65
C SER A 201 11.68 2.62 -3.33
N ASP A 202 12.29 2.50 -2.15
CA ASP A 202 12.93 1.28 -1.67
C ASP A 202 11.94 0.27 -1.07
N CYS A 203 10.76 0.76 -0.64
CA CYS A 203 9.66 -0.05 -0.14
C CYS A 203 8.67 -0.46 -1.25
N SER A 204 8.97 -0.19 -2.51
CA SER A 204 8.10 -0.49 -3.66
C SER A 204 8.89 -1.13 -4.79
N ALA A 205 8.29 -2.10 -5.47
CA ALA A 205 8.92 -2.79 -6.59
C ALA A 205 7.90 -3.29 -7.61
N THR A 206 8.39 -3.84 -8.71
CA THR A 206 7.54 -4.47 -9.74
C THR A 206 8.22 -5.67 -10.36
N THR A 207 7.40 -6.63 -10.82
CA THR A 207 7.80 -7.72 -11.71
C THR A 207 7.68 -7.35 -13.19
N SER A 208 7.20 -6.15 -13.50
CA SER A 208 7.16 -5.60 -14.85
C SER A 208 8.56 -5.26 -15.36
N PRO A 209 8.75 -5.03 -16.67
CA PRO A 209 10.02 -4.51 -17.21
C PRO A 209 10.48 -3.24 -16.48
N ALA A 210 11.78 -3.07 -16.30
CA ALA A 210 12.37 -1.98 -15.50
C ALA A 210 11.84 -0.58 -15.87
N PHE A 211 11.62 -0.32 -17.17
CA PHE A 211 11.10 0.97 -17.63
C PHE A 211 9.71 1.32 -17.07
N CYS A 212 8.89 0.32 -16.66
CA CYS A 212 7.58 0.56 -16.06
C CYS A 212 7.73 1.20 -14.67
N GLY A 213 8.65 0.68 -13.85
CA GLY A 213 9.00 1.27 -12.56
C GLY A 213 9.61 2.68 -12.70
N GLU A 214 10.55 2.84 -13.64
CA GLU A 214 11.18 4.13 -13.93
C GLU A 214 10.14 5.19 -14.37
N ALA A 215 9.23 4.82 -15.28
CA ALA A 215 8.14 5.69 -15.72
C ALA A 215 7.19 6.02 -14.57
N THR A 216 6.93 5.07 -13.67
CA THR A 216 6.11 5.32 -12.47
C THR A 216 6.75 6.36 -11.57
N LEU A 217 8.02 6.20 -11.20
CA LEU A 217 8.75 7.18 -10.38
C LEU A 217 8.80 8.57 -11.04
N TYR A 218 8.96 8.60 -12.37
CA TYR A 218 8.91 9.85 -13.13
C TYR A 218 7.52 10.50 -13.01
N ASN A 219 6.45 9.75 -13.30
CA ASN A 219 5.08 10.26 -13.30
C ASN A 219 4.64 10.73 -11.91
N VAL A 220 5.00 10.00 -10.84
CA VAL A 220 4.70 10.43 -9.47
C VAL A 220 5.31 11.81 -9.21
N LYS A 221 6.58 12.00 -9.49
CA LYS A 221 7.28 13.29 -9.30
C LYS A 221 6.75 14.43 -10.18
N GLN A 222 6.21 14.10 -11.34
CA GLN A 222 5.73 15.11 -12.28
C GLN A 222 4.27 15.51 -12.05
N CYS A 223 3.43 14.59 -11.56
CA CYS A 223 1.99 14.76 -11.61
C CYS A 223 1.27 14.49 -10.30
N PHE A 224 1.78 13.57 -9.44
CA PHE A 224 0.94 12.99 -8.41
C PHE A 224 1.45 13.15 -6.98
N GLY A 225 2.70 13.60 -6.79
CA GLY A 225 3.24 13.77 -5.45
C GLY A 225 4.76 13.72 -5.39
N PHE A 226 5.27 13.03 -4.38
CA PHE A 226 6.68 13.01 -4.05
C PHE A 226 7.22 11.59 -4.02
N VAL A 227 8.54 11.46 -4.17
CA VAL A 227 9.26 10.18 -4.03
C VAL A 227 10.37 10.37 -3.01
N THR A 228 10.42 9.48 -2.04
CA THR A 228 11.48 9.39 -1.04
C THR A 228 11.86 7.92 -0.80
N ASP A 229 12.67 7.64 0.18
CA ASP A 229 12.98 6.29 0.67
C ASP A 229 12.74 6.17 2.19
N SER A 230 12.77 4.95 2.68
CA SER A 230 12.52 4.66 4.10
C SER A 230 13.57 5.29 5.02
N ALA A 231 14.83 5.36 4.59
CA ALA A 231 15.90 5.93 5.38
C ALA A 231 15.76 7.45 5.54
N ALA A 232 15.43 8.16 4.45
CA ALA A 232 15.19 9.60 4.47
C ALA A 232 13.95 9.94 5.32
N LEU A 233 12.88 9.14 5.22
CA LEU A 233 11.69 9.28 6.05
C LEU A 233 12.02 9.12 7.54
N LEU A 234 12.72 8.05 7.91
CA LEU A 234 13.09 7.80 9.31
C LEU A 234 14.05 8.86 9.86
N ALA A 235 14.97 9.37 9.05
CA ALA A 235 15.85 10.46 9.44
C ALA A 235 15.05 11.73 9.78
N GLY A 236 14.03 12.04 8.96
CA GLY A 236 13.10 13.15 9.22
C GLY A 236 12.27 12.97 10.48
N CYS A 237 11.86 11.73 10.78
CA CYS A 237 11.11 11.41 12.00
C CYS A 237 11.96 11.54 13.30
N ALA A 238 13.27 11.37 13.20
CA ALA A 238 14.18 11.45 14.34
C ALA A 238 14.68 12.87 14.63
N ALA A 239 14.55 13.80 13.69
CA ALA A 239 14.99 15.17 13.86
C ALA A 239 14.06 15.91 14.87
N PRO A 240 14.58 16.71 15.81
CA PRO A 240 13.75 17.59 16.63
C PRO A 240 13.01 18.56 15.69
N ALA A 241 11.73 18.80 15.98
CA ALA A 241 10.97 19.82 15.25
C ALA A 241 11.76 21.13 15.23
N ALA A 242 12.02 21.67 14.03
CA ALA A 242 12.66 22.97 13.93
C ALA A 242 11.79 23.99 14.66
N GLU A 243 12.34 24.66 15.66
CA GLU A 243 11.65 25.79 16.30
C GLU A 243 11.44 26.86 15.21
N GLU A 244 10.18 27.14 14.94
CA GLU A 244 9.83 28.27 14.08
C GLU A 244 10.31 29.55 14.77
N GLY A 245 11.33 30.19 14.19
CA GLY A 245 11.86 31.48 14.61
C GLY A 245 11.03 32.65 14.04
#